data_d9ea873a97062065a9a99a4cf168bb9f
#
_entry.id   d9ea873a97062065a9a99a4cf168bb9f
#
_cell.length_a   1.000
_cell.length_b   1.000
_cell.length_c   1.000
_cell.angle_alpha   90.00
_cell.angle_beta   90.00
_cell.angle_gamma   90.00
#
_symmetry.space_group_name_H-M   'P 1'
#
loop_
_entity.id
_entity.type
_entity.pdbx_description
1 polymer ?
#
loop_
_entity_poly.entity_id
_entity_poly.type
_entity_poly.pdbx_seq_one_letter_code
_entity_poly.pdbx_strand_id
1 'polypeptide(L)'
;MKYSKVLLTTLFCVGSAISFGQTPVTGTQPDNTRVNKRDKAANEPTADQQKTNASDQDLTRKIRQSIIADKSLSTYAHNIKIISQNGTVTLKGPVKSDTEQRTVIEKAVAVVGSADKVTNEISVKR
;
A
#
# COMPACT_ATOMS: atom_id res chain seq x y z
N MET A 1 -1.02 -56.03 52.58
CA MET A 1 -0.80 -55.92 51.13
C MET A 1 -2.12 -56.22 50.47
N LYS A 2 -2.80 -55.17 50.08
CA LYS A 2 -4.12 -55.32 49.48
C LYS A 2 -4.13 -54.46 48.20
N TYR A 3 -4.05 -55.16 47.11
CA TYR A 3 -4.10 -54.58 45.81
C TYR A 3 -5.55 -54.23 45.46
N SER A 4 -5.87 -53.00 45.51
CA SER A 4 -7.17 -52.52 45.07
C SER A 4 -7.18 -52.54 43.54
N LYS A 5 -8.00 -53.34 42.97
CA LYS A 5 -8.25 -53.42 41.55
C LYS A 5 -9.07 -52.18 41.16
N VAL A 6 -8.44 -51.25 40.57
CA VAL A 6 -9.16 -50.15 39.93
C VAL A 6 -9.72 -50.65 38.62
N LEU A 7 -11.01 -50.77 38.60
CA LEU A 7 -11.78 -51.14 37.44
C LEU A 7 -11.76 -49.94 36.47
N LEU A 8 -11.02 -50.12 35.40
CA LEU A 8 -10.96 -49.12 34.35
C LEU A 8 -12.22 -49.26 33.49
N THR A 9 -13.22 -48.47 33.79
CA THR A 9 -14.37 -48.32 32.92
C THR A 9 -13.97 -47.48 31.73
N THR A 10 -13.76 -48.10 30.62
CA THR A 10 -13.60 -47.46 29.34
C THR A 10 -14.92 -46.82 28.96
N LEU A 11 -15.01 -45.52 29.19
CA LEU A 11 -16.10 -44.75 28.67
C LEU A 11 -15.88 -44.56 27.16
N PHE A 12 -16.62 -45.31 26.41
CA PHE A 12 -16.66 -45.19 24.96
C PHE A 12 -17.41 -43.91 24.62
N CYS A 13 -16.69 -42.81 24.46
CA CYS A 13 -17.26 -41.62 23.86
C CYS A 13 -17.50 -41.88 22.38
N VAL A 14 -18.76 -42.19 22.08
CA VAL A 14 -19.25 -42.11 20.71
C VAL A 14 -19.11 -40.63 20.29
N GLY A 15 -18.05 -40.36 19.63
CA GLY A 15 -17.87 -39.07 18.96
C GLY A 15 -18.94 -38.97 17.89
N SER A 16 -19.99 -38.25 18.18
CA SER A 16 -20.89 -37.76 17.14
C SER A 16 -20.03 -36.93 16.20
N ALA A 17 -19.69 -37.49 15.07
CA ALA A 17 -19.14 -36.72 13.98
C ALA A 17 -20.22 -35.72 13.59
N ILE A 18 -20.12 -34.53 14.15
CA ILE A 18 -20.79 -33.40 13.60
C ILE A 18 -20.10 -33.15 12.26
N SER A 19 -20.64 -33.74 11.22
CA SER A 19 -20.30 -33.31 9.90
C SER A 19 -20.83 -31.88 9.81
N PHE A 20 -19.95 -30.93 10.11
CA PHE A 20 -20.16 -29.60 9.61
C PHE A 20 -20.22 -29.75 8.11
N GLY A 21 -21.42 -29.81 7.57
CA GLY A 21 -21.63 -29.57 6.18
C GLY A 21 -20.97 -28.22 5.92
N GLN A 22 -19.79 -28.25 5.39
CA GLN A 22 -19.24 -27.10 4.76
C GLN A 22 -20.22 -26.80 3.64
N THR A 23 -21.19 -25.94 3.94
CA THR A 23 -21.80 -25.20 2.87
C THR A 23 -20.63 -24.63 2.09
N PRO A 24 -20.49 -24.93 0.80
CA PRO A 24 -19.56 -24.17 0.04
C PRO A 24 -20.02 -22.73 0.23
N VAL A 25 -19.33 -22.04 1.10
CA VAL A 25 -19.37 -20.61 1.10
C VAL A 25 -18.84 -20.31 -0.28
N THR A 26 -19.72 -20.15 -1.25
CA THR A 26 -19.49 -19.29 -2.37
C THR A 26 -19.24 -17.94 -1.71
N GLY A 27 -18.12 -17.90 -0.99
CA GLY A 27 -17.55 -16.66 -0.56
C GLY A 27 -17.42 -15.90 -1.84
N THR A 28 -18.26 -14.95 -2.03
CA THR A 28 -17.96 -13.80 -2.83
C THR A 28 -16.69 -13.23 -2.20
N GLN A 29 -15.56 -13.90 -2.47
CA GLN A 29 -14.29 -13.22 -2.38
C GLN A 29 -14.49 -11.99 -3.23
N PRO A 30 -14.28 -10.79 -2.68
CA PRO A 30 -14.35 -9.60 -3.48
C PRO A 30 -13.46 -9.86 -4.68
N ASP A 31 -14.09 -10.02 -5.83
CA ASP A 31 -13.39 -10.32 -7.06
C ASP A 31 -12.68 -9.04 -7.51
N ASN A 32 -11.48 -8.85 -7.01
CA ASN A 32 -10.59 -7.77 -7.42
C ASN A 32 -10.07 -7.96 -8.86
N THR A 33 -10.47 -9.02 -9.52
CA THR A 33 -10.04 -9.33 -10.88
C THR A 33 -10.45 -8.24 -11.87
N ARG A 34 -11.60 -7.60 -11.67
CA ARG A 34 -12.07 -6.50 -12.52
C ARG A 34 -11.27 -5.21 -12.29
N VAL A 35 -10.88 -4.95 -11.05
CA VAL A 35 -10.06 -3.77 -10.69
C VAL A 35 -8.65 -3.96 -11.27
N ASN A 36 -8.08 -5.13 -11.12
CA ASN A 36 -6.76 -5.44 -11.68
C ASN A 36 -6.73 -5.42 -13.22
N LYS A 37 -7.84 -5.74 -13.88
CA LYS A 37 -7.94 -5.64 -15.35
C LYS A 37 -8.01 -4.20 -15.84
N ARG A 38 -8.66 -3.30 -15.10
CA ARG A 38 -8.70 -1.87 -15.45
C ARG A 38 -7.33 -1.23 -15.29
N ASP A 39 -6.62 -1.57 -14.23
CA ASP A 39 -5.30 -1.03 -13.96
C ASP A 39 -4.26 -1.52 -14.99
N LYS A 40 -4.45 -2.72 -15.55
CA LYS A 40 -3.62 -3.23 -16.65
C LYS A 40 -3.93 -2.61 -18.00
N ALA A 41 -5.16 -2.15 -18.23
CA ALA A 41 -5.58 -1.56 -19.49
C ALA A 41 -5.21 -0.08 -19.63
N ALA A 42 -5.07 0.63 -18.53
CA ALA A 42 -4.46 1.95 -18.50
C ALA A 42 -2.95 1.77 -18.43
N ASN A 43 -2.19 2.35 -19.33
CA ASN A 43 -0.71 2.37 -19.31
C ASN A 43 -0.15 3.10 -18.07
N GLU A 44 -0.90 3.09 -16.98
CA GLU A 44 -0.44 3.62 -15.70
C GLU A 44 0.35 2.53 -14.96
N PRO A 45 1.51 2.87 -14.38
CA PRO A 45 2.27 1.91 -13.59
C PRO A 45 1.41 1.41 -12.44
N THR A 46 1.14 0.11 -12.46
CA THR A 46 0.39 -0.54 -11.39
C THR A 46 1.23 -0.62 -10.12
N ALA A 47 0.56 -0.79 -8.96
CA ALA A 47 1.25 -1.00 -7.70
C ALA A 47 2.26 -2.17 -7.76
N ASP A 48 2.04 -3.15 -8.62
CA ASP A 48 2.96 -4.28 -8.81
C ASP A 48 4.23 -3.89 -9.57
N GLN A 49 4.16 -2.93 -10.47
CA GLN A 49 5.35 -2.38 -11.14
C GLN A 49 6.19 -1.52 -10.20
N GLN A 50 5.58 -0.93 -9.17
CA GLN A 50 6.31 -0.22 -8.12
C GLN A 50 7.04 -1.16 -7.15
N LYS A 51 6.62 -2.42 -7.06
CA LYS A 51 7.25 -3.43 -6.20
C LYS A 51 8.60 -3.93 -6.71
N THR A 52 8.90 -3.71 -7.97
CA THR A 52 10.10 -4.25 -8.59
C THR A 52 11.38 -3.52 -8.19
N ASN A 53 11.28 -2.31 -7.64
CA ASN A 53 12.43 -1.55 -7.19
C ASN A 53 12.24 -1.08 -5.74
N ALA A 54 12.84 -1.78 -4.79
CA ALA A 54 12.83 -1.39 -3.37
C ALA A 54 13.37 0.04 -3.16
N SER A 55 14.34 0.46 -3.97
CA SER A 55 14.88 1.82 -3.93
C SER A 55 13.86 2.88 -4.34
N ASP A 56 13.02 2.61 -5.34
CA ASP A 56 11.98 3.56 -5.78
C ASP A 56 10.88 3.71 -4.73
N GLN A 57 10.54 2.62 -4.03
CA GLN A 57 9.62 2.66 -2.89
C GLN A 57 10.17 3.49 -1.73
N ASP A 58 11.45 3.35 -1.44
CA ASP A 58 12.10 4.12 -0.39
C ASP A 58 12.18 5.61 -0.75
N LEU A 59 12.44 5.94 -2.00
CA LEU A 59 12.39 7.32 -2.49
C LEU A 59 10.98 7.91 -2.30
N THR A 60 9.95 7.20 -2.75
CA THR A 60 8.56 7.63 -2.59
C THR A 60 8.23 7.87 -1.12
N ARG A 61 8.62 6.94 -0.24
CA ARG A 61 8.39 7.04 1.20
C ARG A 61 9.08 8.25 1.82
N LYS A 62 10.36 8.45 1.53
CA LYS A 62 11.15 9.58 2.05
C LYS A 62 10.60 10.92 1.59
N ILE A 63 10.24 11.04 0.31
CA ILE A 63 9.63 12.26 -0.22
C ILE A 63 8.28 12.53 0.49
N ARG A 64 7.44 11.51 0.61
CA ARG A 64 6.15 11.65 1.30
C ARG A 64 6.33 12.06 2.76
N GLN A 65 7.25 11.45 3.48
CA GLN A 65 7.55 11.81 4.85
C GLN A 65 8.01 13.26 4.98
N SER A 66 8.88 13.73 4.09
CA SER A 66 9.36 15.11 4.12
C SER A 66 8.26 16.13 3.80
N ILE A 67 7.31 15.77 2.95
CA ILE A 67 6.14 16.61 2.63
C ILE A 67 5.16 16.65 3.80
N ILE A 68 4.85 15.49 4.40
CA ILE A 68 3.92 15.42 5.54
C ILE A 68 4.49 16.10 6.79
N ALA A 69 5.79 16.05 6.99
CA ALA A 69 6.47 16.70 8.11
C ALA A 69 6.40 18.23 8.03
N ASP A 70 6.21 18.78 6.84
CA ASP A 70 6.10 20.22 6.63
C ASP A 70 4.66 20.70 6.81
N LYS A 71 4.40 21.27 7.97
CA LYS A 71 3.08 21.79 8.32
C LYS A 71 2.71 23.11 7.61
N SER A 72 3.66 23.74 6.94
CA SER A 72 3.40 24.95 6.15
C SER A 72 2.69 24.63 4.83
N LEU A 73 2.76 23.39 4.39
CA LEU A 73 2.13 22.93 3.18
C LEU A 73 0.62 22.65 3.40
N SER A 74 -0.17 23.00 2.40
CA SER A 74 -1.61 22.73 2.44
C SER A 74 -1.93 21.25 2.31
N THR A 75 -3.18 20.88 2.64
CA THR A 75 -3.70 19.53 2.44
C THR A 75 -3.58 19.08 0.97
N TYR A 76 -3.70 20.00 0.02
CA TYR A 76 -3.50 19.69 -1.40
C TYR A 76 -2.08 19.23 -1.69
N ALA A 77 -1.09 19.96 -1.18
CA ALA A 77 0.32 19.57 -1.31
C ALA A 77 0.64 18.25 -0.61
N HIS A 78 0.00 17.95 0.52
CA HIS A 78 0.14 16.64 1.19
C HIS A 78 -0.47 15.47 0.39
N ASN A 79 -1.42 15.75 -0.50
CA ASN A 79 -2.12 14.73 -1.29
C ASN A 79 -1.58 14.58 -2.72
N ILE A 80 -0.47 15.19 -3.05
CA ILE A 80 0.14 15.00 -4.37
C ILE A 80 0.50 13.54 -4.62
N LYS A 81 0.41 13.14 -5.87
CA LYS A 81 0.83 11.81 -6.32
C LYS A 81 2.33 11.82 -6.58
N ILE A 82 3.05 10.88 -6.00
CA ILE A 82 4.49 10.68 -6.18
C ILE A 82 4.68 9.37 -6.92
N ILE A 83 5.30 9.41 -8.08
CA ILE A 83 5.59 8.23 -8.90
C ILE A 83 7.09 8.12 -9.02
N SER A 84 7.68 7.05 -8.51
CA SER A 84 9.11 6.77 -8.63
C SER A 84 9.33 5.59 -9.56
N GLN A 85 10.17 5.77 -10.57
CA GLN A 85 10.55 4.73 -11.52
C GLN A 85 12.02 4.89 -11.89
N ASN A 86 12.81 3.83 -11.73
CA ASN A 86 14.22 3.81 -12.10
C ASN A 86 15.04 4.98 -11.54
N GLY A 87 14.75 5.41 -10.31
CA GLY A 87 15.38 6.54 -9.67
C GLY A 87 14.91 7.91 -10.14
N THR A 88 13.92 7.97 -11.04
CA THR A 88 13.26 9.20 -11.48
C THR A 88 11.93 9.36 -10.75
N VAL A 89 11.61 10.58 -10.34
CA VAL A 89 10.40 10.89 -9.59
C VAL A 89 9.54 11.87 -10.38
N THR A 90 8.28 11.51 -10.57
CA THR A 90 7.25 12.40 -11.14
C THR A 90 6.29 12.83 -10.05
N LEU A 91 6.09 14.13 -9.91
CA LEU A 91 5.18 14.75 -8.95
C LEU A 91 3.94 15.26 -9.68
N LYS A 92 2.76 14.74 -9.30
CA LYS A 92 1.48 15.11 -9.92
C LYS A 92 0.47 15.55 -8.87
N GLY A 93 -0.30 16.57 -9.15
CA GLY A 93 -1.44 16.98 -8.35
C GLY A 93 -1.59 18.48 -8.18
N PRO A 94 -2.69 18.94 -7.60
CA PRO A 94 -2.93 20.33 -7.35
C PRO A 94 -2.24 20.81 -6.07
N VAL A 95 -1.74 22.04 -6.09
CA VAL A 95 -1.27 22.79 -4.91
C VAL A 95 -1.94 24.15 -4.88
N LYS A 96 -1.90 24.85 -3.75
CA LYS A 96 -2.54 26.16 -3.58
C LYS A 96 -1.75 27.31 -4.18
N SER A 97 -0.44 27.20 -4.23
CA SER A 97 0.43 28.29 -4.65
C SER A 97 1.69 27.80 -5.33
N ASP A 98 2.31 28.71 -6.11
CA ASP A 98 3.61 28.46 -6.72
C ASP A 98 4.71 28.23 -5.68
N THR A 99 4.58 28.83 -4.50
CA THR A 99 5.51 28.62 -3.38
C THR A 99 5.45 27.18 -2.88
N GLU A 100 4.24 26.64 -2.69
CA GLU A 100 4.07 25.22 -2.31
C GLU A 100 4.64 24.29 -3.37
N GLN A 101 4.41 24.59 -4.64
CA GLN A 101 4.97 23.83 -5.75
C GLN A 101 6.50 23.75 -5.66
N ARG A 102 7.15 24.87 -5.46
CA ARG A 102 8.61 24.93 -5.31
C ARG A 102 9.10 24.15 -4.10
N THR A 103 8.47 24.35 -2.95
CA THR A 103 8.81 23.63 -1.71
C THR A 103 8.70 22.11 -1.89
N VAL A 104 7.65 21.63 -2.55
CA VAL A 104 7.46 20.20 -2.82
C VAL A 104 8.57 19.67 -3.75
N ILE A 105 8.91 20.43 -4.79
CA ILE A 105 9.99 20.06 -5.71
C ILE A 105 11.33 20.02 -4.99
N GLU A 106 11.64 21.03 -4.18
CA GLU A 106 12.88 21.10 -3.40
C GLU A 106 13.02 19.89 -2.48
N LYS A 107 11.95 19.49 -1.80
CA LYS A 107 11.95 18.30 -0.94
C LYS A 107 12.19 17.02 -1.74
N ALA A 108 11.60 16.90 -2.91
CA ALA A 108 11.83 15.76 -3.79
C ALA A 108 13.27 15.71 -4.29
N VAL A 109 13.81 16.87 -4.73
CA VAL A 109 15.21 16.99 -5.16
C VAL A 109 16.19 16.65 -4.04
N ALA A 110 15.91 17.10 -2.82
CA ALA A 110 16.76 16.79 -1.66
C ALA A 110 16.83 15.29 -1.38
N VAL A 111 15.75 14.54 -1.60
CA VAL A 111 15.73 13.09 -1.42
C VAL A 111 16.37 12.35 -2.59
N VAL A 112 16.09 12.77 -3.81
CA VAL A 112 16.60 12.13 -5.04
C VAL A 112 18.08 12.49 -5.28
N GLY A 113 18.51 13.67 -4.86
CA GLY A 113 19.87 14.17 -5.02
C GLY A 113 20.14 14.85 -6.36
N SER A 114 19.18 14.89 -7.28
CA SER A 114 19.33 15.53 -8.60
C SER A 114 18.01 16.11 -9.09
N ALA A 115 18.05 17.36 -9.53
CA ALA A 115 16.87 18.04 -10.09
C ALA A 115 16.40 17.42 -11.43
N ASP A 116 17.36 16.93 -12.23
CA ASP A 116 17.09 16.32 -13.54
C ASP A 116 16.24 15.04 -13.46
N LYS A 117 16.24 14.42 -12.29
CA LYS A 117 15.47 13.20 -12.01
C LYS A 117 14.09 13.48 -11.42
N VAL A 118 13.72 14.74 -11.25
CA VAL A 118 12.43 15.13 -10.73
C VAL A 118 11.61 15.81 -11.82
N THR A 119 10.56 15.14 -12.25
CA THR A 119 9.60 15.69 -13.22
C THR A 119 8.45 16.36 -12.48
N ASN A 120 8.21 17.61 -12.81
CA ASN A 120 7.15 18.40 -12.20
C ASN A 120 5.90 18.43 -13.10
N GLU A 121 4.84 17.78 -12.64
CA GLU A 121 3.50 17.83 -13.22
C GLU A 121 2.48 18.36 -12.19
N ILE A 122 2.94 19.20 -11.28
CA ILE A 122 2.09 19.84 -10.27
C ILE A 122 1.37 21.03 -10.90
N SER A 123 0.06 21.08 -10.70
CA SER A 123 -0.77 22.22 -11.12
C SER A 123 -1.06 23.13 -9.91
N VAL A 124 -1.02 24.45 -10.15
CA VAL A 124 -1.42 25.42 -9.14
C VAL A 124 -2.92 25.69 -9.28
N LYS A 125 -3.67 25.41 -8.23
CA LYS A 125 -5.10 25.66 -8.18
C LYS A 125 -5.35 27.14 -7.89
N ARG A 126 -5.80 27.86 -8.88
CA ARG A 126 -6.26 29.24 -8.76
C ARG A 126 -7.74 29.31 -8.41
#